data_2ada087050fb8589ae4a173bf9707e0a
#
_entry.id   2ada087050fb8589ae4a173bf9707e0a
#
_cell.length_a   1.000
_cell.length_b   1.000
_cell.length_c   1.000
_cell.angle_alpha   90.00
_cell.angle_beta   90.00
_cell.angle_gamma   90.00
#
_symmetry.space_group_name_H-M   'P 1'
#
loop_
_entity.id
_entity.type
_entity.pdbx_description
1 polymer ?
#
loop_
_entity_poly.entity_id
_entity_poly.type
_entity_poly.pdbx_seq_one_letter_code
_entity_poly.pdbx_strand_id
1 'polypeptide(L)'
;MIRTAVVGVGYLGRFHAQKYASLPNSHLVGVADPSAQARSKVAAEFAVAAYADYRELLGHVDAVSIVTPTPLHYDVAKDFLDAGASVLVEKPMTVTVAEAQSLIALARRAGRILQVGHLERFNAAVQAVQPTLTVPRFIESARLAPFKHRGTDVDVVLDLMIHDIDLILSIVRSPVVAVDAIGSSVFSKEIDIANARLRFANGCVANATASRVSLKTERKLRLFQDDAYISVDLQQKVLTVIRKGTGVGADGVPQVAIEETSYEQGDALKDEIAAFLEAVATG
;
A
#
# COMPACT_ATOMS: atom_id res chain seq x y z
N MET A 1 6.88 8.81 23.90
CA MET A 1 6.94 9.51 22.60
C MET A 1 8.02 8.81 21.80
N ILE A 2 7.72 8.34 20.59
CA ILE A 2 8.61 7.56 19.72
C ILE A 2 9.48 8.53 18.92
N ARG A 3 10.80 8.37 18.96
CA ARG A 3 11.74 9.16 18.15
C ARG A 3 11.69 8.63 16.72
N THR A 4 11.28 9.47 15.77
CA THR A 4 11.06 9.08 14.38
C THR A 4 11.97 9.84 13.43
N ALA A 5 12.22 9.27 12.25
CA ALA A 5 12.91 9.93 11.13
C ALA A 5 12.36 9.49 9.78
N VAL A 6 12.73 10.21 8.74
CA VAL A 6 12.43 9.85 7.36
C VAL A 6 13.71 9.85 6.54
N VAL A 7 13.95 8.77 5.80
CA VAL A 7 15.04 8.63 4.85
C VAL A 7 14.50 8.66 3.42
N GLY A 8 15.00 9.61 2.63
CA GLY A 8 14.44 9.94 1.33
C GLY A 8 13.29 10.93 1.46
N VAL A 9 13.56 12.24 1.35
CA VAL A 9 12.54 13.30 1.51
C VAL A 9 12.24 14.01 0.20
N GLY A 10 12.14 13.24 -0.87
CA GLY A 10 11.54 13.67 -2.13
C GLY A 10 10.04 13.97 -1.99
N TYR A 11 9.30 13.82 -3.09
CA TYR A 11 7.86 14.13 -3.10
C TYR A 11 7.07 13.39 -2.01
N LEU A 12 7.20 12.05 -1.93
CA LEU A 12 6.42 11.24 -0.99
C LEU A 12 6.97 11.35 0.45
N GLY A 13 8.30 11.30 0.61
CA GLY A 13 8.92 11.36 1.94
C GLY A 13 8.64 12.65 2.71
N ARG A 14 8.44 13.79 2.01
CA ARG A 14 7.96 15.02 2.65
C ARG A 14 6.60 14.81 3.34
N PHE A 15 5.69 14.04 2.73
CA PHE A 15 4.41 13.73 3.37
C PHE A 15 4.58 12.81 4.58
N HIS A 16 5.49 11.83 4.54
CA HIS A 16 5.82 11.03 5.74
C HIS A 16 6.33 11.92 6.88
N ALA A 17 7.25 12.84 6.60
CA ALA A 17 7.74 13.80 7.60
C ALA A 17 6.59 14.65 8.17
N GLN A 18 5.67 15.14 7.33
CA GLN A 18 4.49 15.88 7.75
C GLN A 18 3.59 15.06 8.72
N LYS A 19 3.39 13.78 8.42
CA LYS A 19 2.55 12.93 9.30
C LYS A 19 3.24 12.69 10.64
N TYR A 20 4.52 12.32 10.64
CA TYR A 20 5.27 12.20 11.90
C TYR A 20 5.25 13.47 12.73
N ALA A 21 5.45 14.64 12.12
CA ALA A 21 5.39 15.92 12.82
C ALA A 21 4.00 16.24 13.42
N SER A 22 2.92 15.67 12.85
CA SER A 22 1.54 15.95 13.29
C SER A 22 0.97 14.93 14.27
N LEU A 23 1.60 13.76 14.44
CA LEU A 23 1.10 12.69 15.31
C LEU A 23 1.55 12.87 16.76
N PRO A 24 0.65 12.77 17.76
CA PRO A 24 0.95 13.12 19.15
C PRO A 24 1.92 12.17 19.84
N ASN A 25 2.05 10.93 19.36
CA ASN A 25 2.96 9.90 19.89
C ASN A 25 4.32 9.87 19.17
N SER A 26 4.55 10.76 18.20
CA SER A 26 5.75 10.87 17.40
C SER A 26 6.57 12.11 17.77
N HIS A 27 7.89 11.96 17.79
CA HIS A 27 8.87 13.05 17.82
C HIS A 27 9.78 12.92 16.60
N LEU A 28 9.50 13.68 15.54
CA LEU A 28 10.34 13.71 14.35
C LEU A 28 11.68 14.39 14.70
N VAL A 29 12.75 13.62 14.79
CA VAL A 29 14.08 14.12 15.18
C VAL A 29 14.90 14.61 13.99
N GLY A 30 14.62 14.10 12.79
CA GLY A 30 15.37 14.52 11.61
C GLY A 30 14.93 13.84 10.33
N VAL A 31 15.49 14.33 9.22
CA VAL A 31 15.30 13.81 7.88
C VAL A 31 16.64 13.61 7.19
N ALA A 32 16.76 12.56 6.39
CA ALA A 32 17.98 12.26 5.63
C ALA A 32 17.70 12.17 4.13
N ASP A 33 18.50 12.86 3.32
CA ASP A 33 18.46 12.78 1.86
C ASP A 33 19.81 13.25 1.29
N PRO A 34 20.40 12.60 0.29
CA PRO A 34 21.64 13.06 -0.35
C PRO A 34 21.47 14.43 -1.05
N SER A 35 20.25 14.77 -1.50
CA SER A 35 19.94 16.08 -2.09
C SER A 35 19.88 17.17 -1.02
N ALA A 36 20.85 18.09 -1.03
CA ALA A 36 20.88 19.24 -0.13
C ALA A 36 19.59 20.07 -0.21
N GLN A 37 19.05 20.25 -1.41
CA GLN A 37 17.83 21.02 -1.62
C GLN A 37 16.62 20.32 -0.99
N ALA A 38 16.46 19.00 -1.19
CA ALA A 38 15.33 18.26 -0.64
C ALA A 38 15.36 18.24 0.90
N ARG A 39 16.49 17.82 1.50
CA ARG A 39 16.61 17.74 2.96
C ARG A 39 16.48 19.08 3.65
N SER A 40 17.13 20.16 3.14
CA SER A 40 17.05 21.47 3.77
C SER A 40 15.65 22.06 3.71
N LYS A 41 14.92 21.86 2.61
CA LYS A 41 13.53 22.31 2.47
C LYS A 41 12.63 21.65 3.51
N VAL A 42 12.70 20.32 3.63
CA VAL A 42 11.82 19.56 4.54
C VAL A 42 12.22 19.79 5.99
N ALA A 43 13.52 19.84 6.30
CA ALA A 43 14.00 20.14 7.64
C ALA A 43 13.57 21.53 8.13
N ALA A 44 13.64 22.54 7.27
CA ALA A 44 13.16 23.90 7.60
C ALA A 44 11.64 23.94 7.80
N GLU A 45 10.87 23.18 7.00
CA GLU A 45 9.40 23.13 7.10
C GLU A 45 8.92 22.57 8.45
N PHE A 46 9.63 21.59 9.00
CA PHE A 46 9.25 20.91 10.25
C PHE A 46 10.16 21.25 11.43
N ALA A 47 11.11 22.15 11.26
CA ALA A 47 12.08 22.59 12.28
C ALA A 47 12.86 21.40 12.89
N VAL A 48 13.37 20.49 12.05
CA VAL A 48 14.12 19.30 12.45
C VAL A 48 15.53 19.26 11.86
N ALA A 49 16.38 18.35 12.34
CA ALA A 49 17.73 18.16 11.81
C ALA A 49 17.72 17.60 10.38
N ALA A 50 18.72 18.02 9.58
CA ALA A 50 18.91 17.59 8.19
C ALA A 50 20.24 16.86 8.03
N TYR A 51 20.20 15.62 7.57
CA TYR A 51 21.36 14.75 7.40
C TYR A 51 21.61 14.44 5.93
N ALA A 52 22.87 14.44 5.51
CA ALA A 52 23.24 14.04 4.16
C ALA A 52 23.33 12.51 4.01
N ASP A 53 23.73 11.84 5.10
CA ASP A 53 23.84 10.40 5.20
C ASP A 53 22.87 9.89 6.30
N TYR A 54 22.01 8.94 5.96
CA TYR A 54 21.06 8.34 6.90
C TYR A 54 21.76 7.62 8.08
N ARG A 55 23.01 7.21 7.91
CA ARG A 55 23.79 6.53 8.96
C ARG A 55 23.98 7.39 10.20
N GLU A 56 23.91 8.71 10.06
CA GLU A 56 23.93 9.65 11.19
C GLU A 56 22.68 9.53 12.09
N LEU A 57 21.62 8.87 11.65
CA LEU A 57 20.41 8.61 12.42
C LEU A 57 20.42 7.25 13.14
N LEU A 58 21.36 6.35 12.82
CA LEU A 58 21.43 5.01 13.42
C LEU A 58 21.67 5.09 14.93
N GLY A 59 20.85 4.38 15.70
CA GLY A 59 20.87 4.41 17.17
C GLY A 59 20.22 5.64 17.81
N HIS A 60 19.79 6.63 17.02
CA HIS A 60 19.17 7.85 17.52
C HIS A 60 17.65 7.87 17.37
N VAL A 61 17.06 6.90 16.66
CA VAL A 61 15.62 6.78 16.38
C VAL A 61 15.08 5.42 16.82
N ASP A 62 13.80 5.40 17.16
CA ASP A 62 13.07 4.19 17.54
C ASP A 62 12.31 3.61 16.35
N ALA A 63 11.93 4.49 15.39
CA ALA A 63 11.18 4.13 14.19
C ALA A 63 11.57 5.03 13.01
N VAL A 64 11.55 4.48 11.78
CA VAL A 64 11.94 5.21 10.58
C VAL A 64 11.04 4.85 9.40
N SER A 65 10.67 5.86 8.58
CA SER A 65 10.15 5.62 7.24
C SER A 65 11.26 5.69 6.21
N ILE A 66 11.33 4.66 5.36
CA ILE A 66 12.27 4.57 4.23
C ILE A 66 11.48 4.81 2.94
N VAL A 67 11.73 5.95 2.31
CA VAL A 67 11.03 6.46 1.12
C VAL A 67 12.05 6.80 0.02
N THR A 68 13.12 6.03 -0.01
CA THR A 68 14.19 6.09 -1.01
C THR A 68 13.77 5.38 -2.31
N PRO A 69 14.54 5.46 -3.41
CA PRO A 69 14.37 4.54 -4.52
C PRO A 69 14.52 3.06 -4.08
N THR A 70 13.72 2.17 -4.65
CA THR A 70 13.64 0.75 -4.28
C THR A 70 14.99 0.01 -4.16
N PRO A 71 16.01 0.24 -5.05
CA PRO A 71 17.30 -0.42 -4.92
C PRO A 71 18.03 -0.14 -3.60
N LEU A 72 17.66 0.91 -2.88
CA LEU A 72 18.26 1.27 -1.59
C LEU A 72 17.48 0.74 -0.38
N HIS A 73 16.26 0.23 -0.58
CA HIS A 73 15.38 -0.18 0.51
C HIS A 73 16.01 -1.25 1.40
N TYR A 74 16.64 -2.26 0.79
CA TYR A 74 17.23 -3.37 1.53
C TYR A 74 18.33 -2.91 2.48
N ASP A 75 19.34 -2.21 1.96
CA ASP A 75 20.50 -1.80 2.77
C ASP A 75 20.10 -0.83 3.87
N VAL A 76 19.27 0.17 3.55
CA VAL A 76 18.82 1.16 4.52
C VAL A 76 17.95 0.49 5.61
N ALA A 77 17.00 -0.38 5.23
CA ALA A 77 16.16 -1.08 6.19
C ALA A 77 16.97 -2.02 7.10
N LYS A 78 17.93 -2.72 6.52
CA LYS A 78 18.85 -3.60 7.26
C LYS A 78 19.61 -2.84 8.30
N ASP A 79 20.24 -1.71 7.95
CA ASP A 79 21.05 -0.92 8.86
C ASP A 79 20.22 -0.40 10.05
N PHE A 80 18.97 0.07 9.82
CA PHE A 80 18.08 0.52 10.89
C PHE A 80 17.58 -0.63 11.78
N LEU A 81 17.23 -1.78 11.21
CA LEU A 81 16.84 -2.96 11.99
C LEU A 81 17.99 -3.48 12.85
N ASP A 82 19.22 -3.54 12.30
CA ASP A 82 20.42 -3.91 13.04
C ASP A 82 20.76 -2.90 14.16
N ALA A 83 20.45 -1.62 13.93
CA ALA A 83 20.58 -0.56 14.95
C ALA A 83 19.43 -0.54 15.97
N GLY A 84 18.45 -1.44 15.87
CA GLY A 84 17.36 -1.59 16.81
C GLY A 84 16.17 -0.67 16.59
N ALA A 85 16.04 -0.04 15.43
CA ALA A 85 14.86 0.74 15.04
C ALA A 85 13.83 -0.11 14.30
N SER A 86 12.55 0.19 14.47
CA SER A 86 11.46 -0.34 13.66
C SER A 86 11.37 0.40 12.31
N VAL A 87 10.94 -0.29 11.26
CA VAL A 87 11.01 0.21 9.89
C VAL A 87 9.64 0.15 9.21
N LEU A 88 9.20 1.28 8.66
CA LEU A 88 8.18 1.38 7.61
C LEU A 88 8.90 1.63 6.28
N VAL A 89 8.87 0.66 5.37
CA VAL A 89 9.50 0.77 4.05
C VAL A 89 8.44 0.91 2.95
N GLU A 90 8.64 1.84 2.03
CA GLU A 90 7.74 2.01 0.88
C GLU A 90 7.73 0.80 -0.05
N LYS A 91 6.63 0.66 -0.77
CA LYS A 91 6.47 -0.37 -1.80
C LYS A 91 7.30 -0.03 -3.07
N PRO A 92 7.80 -1.01 -3.81
CA PRO A 92 7.96 -2.40 -3.39
C PRO A 92 9.00 -2.53 -2.29
N MET A 93 8.80 -3.48 -1.37
CA MET A 93 9.62 -3.65 -0.18
C MET A 93 11.13 -3.74 -0.47
N THR A 94 11.49 -4.48 -1.52
CA THR A 94 12.86 -4.72 -2.01
C THR A 94 12.84 -5.03 -3.50
N VAL A 95 14.02 -5.12 -4.11
CA VAL A 95 14.17 -5.54 -5.50
C VAL A 95 13.93 -7.04 -5.67
N THR A 96 14.39 -7.85 -4.72
CA THR A 96 14.30 -9.31 -4.81
C THR A 96 13.55 -9.92 -3.62
N VAL A 97 12.94 -11.09 -3.84
CA VAL A 97 12.29 -11.87 -2.78
C VAL A 97 13.28 -12.31 -1.71
N ALA A 98 14.53 -12.63 -2.09
CA ALA A 98 15.57 -13.03 -1.14
C ALA A 98 15.92 -11.89 -0.15
N GLU A 99 16.03 -10.67 -0.63
CA GLU A 99 16.22 -9.48 0.23
C GLU A 99 15.03 -9.30 1.18
N ALA A 100 13.79 -9.40 0.68
CA ALA A 100 12.60 -9.29 1.51
C ALA A 100 12.58 -10.35 2.63
N GLN A 101 12.88 -11.60 2.29
CA GLN A 101 12.97 -12.70 3.27
C GLN A 101 14.07 -12.44 4.33
N SER A 102 15.20 -11.90 3.90
CA SER A 102 16.30 -11.51 4.80
C SER A 102 15.87 -10.42 5.79
N LEU A 103 15.19 -9.37 5.32
CA LEU A 103 14.66 -8.30 6.20
C LEU A 103 13.62 -8.83 7.18
N ILE A 104 12.71 -9.69 6.73
CA ILE A 104 11.70 -10.32 7.60
C ILE A 104 12.37 -11.14 8.71
N ALA A 105 13.38 -11.95 8.35
CA ALA A 105 14.12 -12.73 9.32
C ALA A 105 14.91 -11.84 10.31
N LEU A 106 15.49 -10.76 9.83
CA LEU A 106 16.21 -9.79 10.65
C LEU A 106 15.27 -9.08 11.63
N ALA A 107 14.16 -8.54 11.16
CA ALA A 107 13.16 -7.86 11.98
C ALA A 107 12.66 -8.76 13.13
N ARG A 108 12.35 -10.03 12.81
CA ARG A 108 11.95 -11.04 13.80
C ARG A 108 13.03 -11.30 14.85
N ARG A 109 14.30 -11.46 14.43
CA ARG A 109 15.41 -11.66 15.38
C ARG A 109 15.66 -10.45 16.27
N ALA A 110 15.52 -9.25 15.70
CA ALA A 110 15.70 -8.00 16.43
C ALA A 110 14.51 -7.64 17.33
N GLY A 111 13.37 -8.34 17.21
CA GLY A 111 12.12 -7.97 17.91
C GLY A 111 11.62 -6.60 17.48
N ARG A 112 11.74 -6.25 16.18
CA ARG A 112 11.36 -4.94 15.64
C ARG A 112 10.25 -5.09 14.60
N ILE A 113 9.43 -4.06 14.49
CA ILE A 113 8.37 -4.00 13.49
C ILE A 113 8.98 -3.69 12.14
N LEU A 114 8.59 -4.46 11.14
CA LEU A 114 8.85 -4.20 9.73
C LEU A 114 7.50 -4.14 9.01
N GLN A 115 7.10 -2.94 8.62
CA GLN A 115 5.86 -2.69 7.89
C GLN A 115 6.19 -2.25 6.46
N VAL A 116 5.40 -2.71 5.50
CA VAL A 116 5.48 -2.24 4.10
C VAL A 116 4.39 -1.22 3.84
N GLY A 117 4.71 -0.14 3.10
CA GLY A 117 3.84 0.97 2.77
C GLY A 117 2.73 0.59 1.79
N HIS A 118 1.79 -0.25 2.22
CA HIS A 118 0.61 -0.63 1.46
C HIS A 118 -0.58 0.29 1.80
N LEU A 119 -0.46 1.53 1.38
CA LEU A 119 -1.37 2.64 1.68
C LEU A 119 -2.85 2.33 1.42
N GLU A 120 -3.17 1.55 0.38
CA GLU A 120 -4.56 1.23 0.02
C GLU A 120 -5.30 0.40 1.10
N ARG A 121 -4.60 -0.27 2.00
CA ARG A 121 -5.20 -0.95 3.16
C ARG A 121 -5.86 0.03 4.14
N PHE A 122 -5.44 1.30 4.12
CA PHE A 122 -5.95 2.40 4.95
C PHE A 122 -6.97 3.28 4.21
N ASN A 123 -7.38 2.88 3.02
CA ASN A 123 -8.49 3.50 2.30
C ASN A 123 -9.81 3.24 3.07
N ALA A 124 -10.54 4.30 3.39
CA ALA A 124 -11.74 4.20 4.22
C ALA A 124 -12.79 3.23 3.65
N ALA A 125 -12.99 3.22 2.32
CA ALA A 125 -13.91 2.29 1.68
C ALA A 125 -13.42 0.83 1.74
N VAL A 126 -12.09 0.59 1.72
CA VAL A 126 -11.51 -0.74 1.91
C VAL A 126 -11.70 -1.22 3.35
N GLN A 127 -11.47 -0.36 4.32
CA GLN A 127 -11.69 -0.70 5.74
C GLN A 127 -13.17 -0.99 6.01
N ALA A 128 -14.07 -0.24 5.41
CA ALA A 128 -15.51 -0.42 5.55
C ALA A 128 -16.04 -1.72 4.92
N VAL A 129 -15.31 -2.33 4.00
CA VAL A 129 -15.67 -3.65 3.43
C VAL A 129 -15.49 -4.80 4.42
N GLN A 130 -14.58 -4.69 5.39
CA GLN A 130 -14.21 -5.80 6.28
C GLN A 130 -15.42 -6.47 6.98
N PRO A 131 -16.39 -5.74 7.56
CA PRO A 131 -17.55 -6.35 8.20
C PRO A 131 -18.49 -7.08 7.24
N THR A 132 -18.42 -6.78 5.95
CA THR A 132 -19.31 -7.37 4.91
C THR A 132 -18.68 -8.58 4.22
N LEU A 133 -17.39 -8.86 4.51
CA LEU A 133 -16.65 -9.94 3.89
C LEU A 133 -17.05 -11.29 4.50
N THR A 134 -17.36 -12.22 3.61
CA THR A 134 -17.42 -13.66 3.89
C THR A 134 -16.28 -14.36 3.14
N VAL A 135 -16.55 -15.34 2.30
CA VAL A 135 -15.54 -15.99 1.44
C VAL A 135 -15.80 -15.59 0.00
N PRO A 136 -15.04 -14.64 -0.56
CA PRO A 136 -15.20 -14.29 -1.98
C PRO A 136 -14.95 -15.53 -2.88
N ARG A 137 -15.84 -15.74 -3.83
CA ARG A 137 -15.70 -16.76 -4.87
C ARG A 137 -14.91 -16.22 -6.06
N PHE A 138 -15.14 -14.94 -6.35
CA PHE A 138 -14.48 -14.28 -7.45
C PHE A 138 -14.17 -12.82 -7.07
N ILE A 139 -13.02 -12.31 -7.55
CA ILE A 139 -12.60 -10.92 -7.37
C ILE A 139 -12.16 -10.37 -8.72
N GLU A 140 -12.57 -9.15 -9.02
CA GLU A 140 -12.06 -8.35 -10.13
C GLU A 140 -11.43 -7.06 -9.60
N SER A 141 -10.24 -6.76 -10.06
CA SER A 141 -9.58 -5.48 -9.81
C SER A 141 -9.18 -4.82 -11.12
N ALA A 142 -9.44 -3.51 -11.21
CA ALA A 142 -9.03 -2.69 -12.33
C ALA A 142 -8.37 -1.40 -11.82
N ARG A 143 -7.09 -1.20 -12.18
CA ARG A 143 -6.32 0.01 -11.91
C ARG A 143 -5.79 0.60 -13.20
N LEU A 144 -6.52 1.58 -13.70
CA LEU A 144 -6.28 2.20 -15.00
C LEU A 144 -5.87 3.65 -14.83
N ALA A 145 -4.85 4.08 -15.54
CA ALA A 145 -4.37 5.46 -15.55
C ALA A 145 -3.96 5.91 -16.97
N PRO A 146 -4.09 7.20 -17.29
CA PRO A 146 -3.49 7.77 -18.48
C PRO A 146 -1.96 7.73 -18.41
N PHE A 147 -1.33 7.64 -19.59
CA PHE A 147 0.13 7.62 -19.68
C PHE A 147 0.74 8.93 -19.17
N LYS A 148 1.77 8.79 -18.35
CA LYS A 148 2.60 9.89 -17.84
C LYS A 148 4.06 9.46 -17.92
N HIS A 149 4.97 10.41 -18.14
CA HIS A 149 6.41 10.09 -18.17
C HIS A 149 6.98 9.68 -16.81
N ARG A 150 6.27 9.94 -15.71
CA ARG A 150 6.69 9.52 -14.37
C ARG A 150 6.37 8.04 -14.15
N GLY A 151 7.33 7.29 -13.58
CA GLY A 151 7.17 5.87 -13.25
C GLY A 151 7.29 4.95 -14.47
N THR A 152 7.89 5.42 -15.58
CA THR A 152 8.15 4.61 -16.78
C THR A 152 9.46 3.81 -16.72
N ASP A 153 10.16 3.93 -15.62
CA ASP A 153 11.40 3.21 -15.27
C ASP A 153 11.14 1.86 -14.57
N VAL A 154 9.89 1.58 -14.22
CA VAL A 154 9.43 0.30 -13.64
C VAL A 154 8.19 -0.20 -14.39
N ASP A 155 7.95 -1.51 -14.34
CA ASP A 155 6.76 -2.10 -14.95
C ASP A 155 5.46 -1.72 -14.18
N VAL A 156 4.33 -1.84 -14.86
CA VAL A 156 3.01 -1.50 -14.30
C VAL A 156 2.59 -2.42 -13.15
N VAL A 157 3.19 -3.61 -13.03
CA VAL A 157 2.90 -4.55 -11.95
C VAL A 157 3.45 -4.00 -10.64
N LEU A 158 4.72 -3.56 -10.62
CA LEU A 158 5.37 -3.00 -9.44
C LEU A 158 4.92 -1.56 -9.13
N ASP A 159 4.49 -0.80 -10.16
CA ASP A 159 3.99 0.56 -9.93
C ASP A 159 2.53 0.58 -9.46
N LEU A 160 1.64 -0.11 -10.18
CA LEU A 160 0.18 -0.04 -10.00
C LEU A 160 -0.45 -1.33 -9.46
N MET A 161 -0.21 -2.49 -10.10
CA MET A 161 -0.91 -3.75 -9.77
C MET A 161 -0.58 -4.25 -8.36
N ILE A 162 0.59 -3.94 -7.85
CA ILE A 162 1.03 -4.34 -6.50
C ILE A 162 0.04 -3.95 -5.41
N HIS A 163 -0.62 -2.79 -5.54
CA HIS A 163 -1.65 -2.35 -4.60
C HIS A 163 -2.88 -3.26 -4.61
N ASP A 164 -3.30 -3.69 -5.79
CA ASP A 164 -4.47 -4.55 -5.95
C ASP A 164 -4.16 -5.99 -5.56
N ILE A 165 -2.96 -6.48 -5.88
CA ILE A 165 -2.47 -7.79 -5.42
C ILE A 165 -2.46 -7.83 -3.89
N ASP A 166 -1.94 -6.79 -3.25
CA ASP A 166 -1.90 -6.69 -1.79
C ASP A 166 -3.30 -6.73 -1.18
N LEU A 167 -4.24 -5.95 -1.70
CA LEU A 167 -5.64 -5.97 -1.25
C LEU A 167 -6.29 -7.34 -1.45
N ILE A 168 -6.11 -7.95 -2.61
CA ILE A 168 -6.64 -9.29 -2.92
C ILE A 168 -6.11 -10.32 -1.91
N LEU A 169 -4.80 -10.35 -1.66
CA LEU A 169 -4.17 -11.25 -0.72
C LEU A 169 -4.68 -11.02 0.71
N SER A 170 -4.88 -9.78 1.12
CA SER A 170 -5.38 -9.42 2.44
C SER A 170 -6.83 -9.83 2.67
N ILE A 171 -7.64 -9.85 1.60
CA ILE A 171 -9.06 -10.23 1.63
C ILE A 171 -9.22 -11.75 1.58
N VAL A 172 -8.55 -12.43 0.63
CA VAL A 172 -8.76 -13.88 0.40
C VAL A 172 -8.13 -14.75 1.49
N ARG A 173 -7.00 -14.32 2.05
CA ARG A 173 -6.29 -15.00 3.16
C ARG A 173 -6.10 -16.51 2.93
N SER A 174 -5.79 -16.90 1.71
CA SER A 174 -5.54 -18.28 1.29
C SER A 174 -4.32 -18.32 0.38
N PRO A 175 -3.53 -19.42 0.37
CA PRO A 175 -2.39 -19.54 -0.52
C PRO A 175 -2.78 -19.43 -2.00
N VAL A 176 -1.98 -18.71 -2.79
CA VAL A 176 -2.05 -18.72 -4.25
C VAL A 176 -1.46 -20.03 -4.75
N VAL A 177 -2.23 -20.79 -5.53
CA VAL A 177 -1.82 -22.10 -6.08
C VAL A 177 -1.53 -22.06 -7.57
N ALA A 178 -1.99 -21.02 -8.28
CA ALA A 178 -1.63 -20.83 -9.69
C ALA A 178 -1.74 -19.34 -10.07
N VAL A 179 -0.89 -18.93 -10.99
CA VAL A 179 -0.89 -17.62 -11.61
C VAL A 179 -0.84 -17.80 -13.12
N ASP A 180 -1.75 -17.11 -13.84
CA ASP A 180 -1.72 -16.95 -15.28
C ASP A 180 -1.69 -15.46 -15.58
N ALA A 181 -0.63 -14.96 -16.21
CA ALA A 181 -0.42 -13.53 -16.38
C ALA A 181 0.15 -13.20 -17.76
N ILE A 182 -0.25 -12.04 -18.27
CA ILE A 182 0.26 -11.47 -19.50
C ILE A 182 0.52 -9.98 -19.30
N GLY A 183 1.56 -9.46 -19.95
CA GLY A 183 1.87 -8.03 -19.98
C GLY A 183 2.39 -7.60 -21.34
N SER A 184 2.25 -6.32 -21.65
CA SER A 184 2.73 -5.74 -22.91
C SER A 184 3.26 -4.32 -22.69
N SER A 185 4.37 -4.02 -23.38
CA SER A 185 4.89 -2.66 -23.56
C SER A 185 4.12 -2.00 -24.71
N VAL A 186 3.69 -0.75 -24.54
CA VAL A 186 2.93 0.01 -25.53
C VAL A 186 3.60 1.34 -25.85
N PHE A 187 3.90 2.15 -24.83
CA PHE A 187 4.49 3.49 -24.97
C PHE A 187 5.86 3.62 -24.29
N SER A 188 6.20 2.73 -23.36
CA SER A 188 7.48 2.70 -22.69
C SER A 188 8.27 1.43 -23.06
N LYS A 189 9.50 1.30 -22.52
CA LYS A 189 10.30 0.07 -22.66
C LYS A 189 9.84 -1.03 -21.68
N GLU A 190 9.20 -0.63 -20.60
CA GLU A 190 8.67 -1.50 -19.56
C GLU A 190 7.23 -1.93 -19.88
N ILE A 191 6.69 -2.90 -19.14
CA ILE A 191 5.30 -3.34 -19.29
C ILE A 191 4.37 -2.20 -18.88
N ASP A 192 3.50 -1.75 -19.79
CA ASP A 192 2.56 -0.64 -19.62
C ASP A 192 1.14 -1.11 -19.28
N ILE A 193 0.81 -2.34 -19.65
CA ILE A 193 -0.47 -3.01 -19.32
C ILE A 193 -0.19 -4.44 -18.92
N ALA A 194 -0.83 -4.91 -17.86
CA ALA A 194 -0.76 -6.29 -17.41
C ALA A 194 -2.11 -6.78 -16.92
N ASN A 195 -2.37 -8.06 -17.14
CA ASN A 195 -3.49 -8.80 -16.55
C ASN A 195 -2.94 -10.04 -15.86
N ALA A 196 -3.43 -10.32 -14.65
CA ALA A 196 -3.07 -11.49 -13.89
C ALA A 196 -4.32 -12.20 -13.34
N ARG A 197 -4.39 -13.50 -13.55
CA ARG A 197 -5.40 -14.37 -12.95
C ARG A 197 -4.75 -15.21 -11.86
N LEU A 198 -5.20 -15.02 -10.62
CA LEU A 198 -4.74 -15.72 -9.45
C LEU A 198 -5.77 -16.78 -9.03
N ARG A 199 -5.33 -18.01 -8.78
CA ARG A 199 -6.17 -19.07 -8.18
C ARG A 199 -5.70 -19.36 -6.78
N PHE A 200 -6.63 -19.45 -5.85
CA PHE A 200 -6.35 -19.67 -4.44
C PHE A 200 -6.76 -21.10 -4.01
N ALA A 201 -6.09 -21.61 -2.97
CA ALA A 201 -6.34 -22.96 -2.44
C ALA A 201 -7.78 -23.15 -1.92
N ASN A 202 -8.44 -22.07 -1.44
CA ASN A 202 -9.84 -22.09 -1.02
C ASN A 202 -10.86 -22.04 -2.17
N GLY A 203 -10.40 -22.08 -3.43
CA GLY A 203 -11.24 -22.04 -4.63
C GLY A 203 -11.57 -20.63 -5.15
N CYS A 204 -11.21 -19.57 -4.42
CA CYS A 204 -11.37 -18.20 -4.93
C CYS A 204 -10.49 -17.99 -6.16
N VAL A 205 -11.00 -17.18 -7.10
CA VAL A 205 -10.25 -16.71 -8.27
C VAL A 205 -10.25 -15.20 -8.28
N ALA A 206 -9.11 -14.59 -8.56
CA ALA A 206 -9.02 -13.14 -8.72
C ALA A 206 -8.41 -12.78 -10.08
N ASN A 207 -8.99 -11.79 -10.75
CA ASN A 207 -8.42 -11.15 -11.93
C ASN A 207 -8.00 -9.73 -11.56
N ALA A 208 -6.72 -9.40 -11.79
CA ALA A 208 -6.19 -8.06 -11.61
C ALA A 208 -5.73 -7.50 -12.95
N THR A 209 -6.19 -6.31 -13.30
CA THR A 209 -5.76 -5.57 -14.49
C THR A 209 -5.17 -4.24 -14.08
N ALA A 210 -3.94 -3.97 -14.50
CA ALA A 210 -3.32 -2.67 -14.34
C ALA A 210 -2.86 -2.12 -15.68
N SER A 211 -3.12 -0.83 -15.94
CA SER A 211 -2.72 -0.16 -17.16
C SER A 211 -2.37 1.29 -16.89
N ARG A 212 -1.26 1.77 -17.45
CA ARG A 212 -0.90 3.18 -17.50
C ARG A 212 -1.04 3.79 -18.91
N VAL A 213 -1.75 3.08 -19.80
CA VAL A 213 -2.01 3.51 -21.19
C VAL A 213 -3.51 3.60 -21.49
N SER A 214 -4.32 3.84 -20.46
CA SER A 214 -5.77 3.97 -20.58
C SER A 214 -6.19 5.43 -20.77
N LEU A 215 -7.32 5.66 -21.44
CA LEU A 215 -7.86 7.02 -21.59
C LEU A 215 -8.55 7.53 -20.32
N LYS A 216 -8.99 6.63 -19.44
CA LYS A 216 -9.67 6.96 -18.18
C LYS A 216 -8.81 6.57 -16.98
N THR A 217 -9.05 7.24 -15.85
CA THR A 217 -8.60 6.80 -14.55
C THR A 217 -9.68 5.95 -13.89
N GLU A 218 -9.33 4.75 -13.43
CA GLU A 218 -10.24 3.86 -12.71
C GLU A 218 -9.45 3.10 -11.65
N ARG A 219 -10.01 3.00 -10.45
CA ARG A 219 -9.46 2.20 -9.34
C ARG A 219 -10.62 1.49 -8.68
N LYS A 220 -10.96 0.29 -9.16
CA LYS A 220 -12.11 -0.48 -8.69
C LYS A 220 -11.72 -1.87 -8.25
N LEU A 221 -12.34 -2.29 -7.15
CA LEU A 221 -12.28 -3.64 -6.63
C LEU A 221 -13.71 -4.17 -6.51
N ARG A 222 -14.00 -5.32 -7.13
CA ARG A 222 -15.30 -5.98 -7.09
C ARG A 222 -15.15 -7.36 -6.49
N LEU A 223 -16.03 -7.70 -5.55
CA LEU A 223 -16.02 -8.97 -4.85
C LEU A 223 -17.37 -9.64 -5.04
N PHE A 224 -17.33 -10.90 -5.41
CA PHE A 224 -18.53 -11.73 -5.62
C PHE A 224 -18.51 -12.84 -4.56
N GLN A 225 -19.49 -12.79 -3.68
CA GLN A 225 -19.72 -13.75 -2.58
C GLN A 225 -21.04 -14.50 -2.84
N ASP A 226 -21.30 -15.56 -2.08
CA ASP A 226 -22.54 -16.31 -2.24
C ASP A 226 -23.79 -15.47 -1.87
N ASP A 227 -23.62 -14.50 -0.97
CA ASP A 227 -24.68 -13.67 -0.39
C ASP A 227 -24.67 -12.21 -0.88
N ALA A 228 -23.57 -11.75 -1.50
CA ALA A 228 -23.43 -10.36 -1.89
C ALA A 228 -22.52 -10.15 -3.11
N TYR A 229 -22.83 -9.11 -3.87
CA TYR A 229 -21.90 -8.41 -4.74
C TYR A 229 -21.46 -7.11 -4.07
N ILE A 230 -20.14 -6.91 -3.99
CA ILE A 230 -19.54 -5.73 -3.37
C ILE A 230 -18.67 -5.02 -4.40
N SER A 231 -18.85 -3.72 -4.54
CA SER A 231 -18.03 -2.86 -5.40
C SER A 231 -17.39 -1.74 -4.57
N VAL A 232 -16.09 -1.61 -4.67
CA VAL A 232 -15.33 -0.53 -4.03
C VAL A 232 -14.71 0.34 -5.11
N ASP A 233 -15.11 1.60 -5.18
CA ASP A 233 -14.39 2.64 -5.91
C ASP A 233 -13.33 3.24 -4.99
N LEU A 234 -12.08 2.84 -5.19
CA LEU A 234 -10.95 3.26 -4.36
C LEU A 234 -10.59 4.74 -4.54
N GLN A 235 -10.94 5.32 -5.69
CA GLN A 235 -10.66 6.72 -6.00
C GLN A 235 -11.71 7.65 -5.39
N GLN A 236 -13.00 7.30 -5.55
CA GLN A 236 -14.11 8.06 -5.02
C GLN A 236 -14.43 7.71 -3.56
N LYS A 237 -13.83 6.62 -3.05
CA LYS A 237 -14.10 6.07 -1.72
C LYS A 237 -15.57 5.73 -1.52
N VAL A 238 -16.16 5.08 -2.52
CA VAL A 238 -17.55 4.61 -2.51
C VAL A 238 -17.57 3.10 -2.35
N LEU A 239 -18.37 2.62 -1.41
CA LEU A 239 -18.68 1.21 -1.20
C LEU A 239 -20.14 0.98 -1.60
N THR A 240 -20.37 0.09 -2.56
CA THR A 240 -21.69 -0.39 -2.94
C THR A 240 -21.80 -1.87 -2.57
N VAL A 241 -22.82 -2.23 -1.81
CA VAL A 241 -23.14 -3.62 -1.44
C VAL A 241 -24.51 -3.97 -1.97
N ILE A 242 -24.58 -5.02 -2.79
CA ILE A 242 -25.85 -5.53 -3.35
C ILE A 242 -26.07 -6.93 -2.77
N ARG A 243 -27.18 -7.10 -2.04
CA ARG A 243 -27.58 -8.37 -1.44
C ARG A 243 -28.87 -8.88 -2.04
N LYS A 244 -29.01 -10.19 -2.13
CA LYS A 244 -30.28 -10.84 -2.48
C LYS A 244 -31.28 -10.57 -1.37
N GLY A 245 -32.42 -9.95 -1.69
CA GLY A 245 -33.55 -9.78 -0.80
C GLY A 245 -34.34 -11.06 -0.56
N THR A 246 -35.28 -11.01 0.37
CA THR A 246 -36.13 -12.16 0.74
C THR A 246 -37.36 -12.32 -0.16
N GLY A 247 -37.67 -11.35 -1.03
CA GLY A 247 -38.82 -11.32 -1.91
C GLY A 247 -38.49 -11.62 -3.35
N VAL A 248 -39.54 -11.96 -4.13
CA VAL A 248 -39.51 -12.06 -5.59
C VAL A 248 -40.46 -11.00 -6.14
N GLY A 249 -40.01 -10.22 -7.11
CA GLY A 249 -40.85 -9.23 -7.78
C GLY A 249 -41.98 -9.88 -8.59
N ALA A 250 -42.94 -9.10 -9.03
CA ALA A 250 -44.07 -9.53 -9.87
C ALA A 250 -43.62 -10.14 -11.23
N ASP A 251 -42.39 -9.81 -11.64
CA ASP A 251 -41.71 -10.31 -12.86
C ASP A 251 -40.92 -11.60 -12.63
N GLY A 252 -40.97 -12.17 -11.44
CA GLY A 252 -40.21 -13.36 -11.07
C GLY A 252 -38.72 -13.12 -10.76
N VAL A 253 -38.26 -11.88 -10.78
CA VAL A 253 -36.86 -11.52 -10.47
C VAL A 253 -36.68 -11.37 -8.96
N PRO A 254 -35.61 -11.95 -8.36
CA PRO A 254 -35.31 -11.72 -6.95
C PRO A 254 -35.16 -10.23 -6.66
N GLN A 255 -35.80 -9.77 -5.59
CA GLN A 255 -35.56 -8.44 -5.06
C GLN A 255 -34.12 -8.34 -4.59
N VAL A 256 -33.51 -7.17 -4.78
CA VAL A 256 -32.16 -6.89 -4.30
C VAL A 256 -32.19 -5.69 -3.35
N ALA A 257 -31.40 -5.75 -2.30
CA ALA A 257 -31.11 -4.61 -1.45
C ALA A 257 -29.80 -4.00 -1.91
N ILE A 258 -29.82 -2.69 -2.18
CA ILE A 258 -28.63 -1.94 -2.61
C ILE A 258 -28.32 -0.92 -1.54
N GLU A 259 -27.12 -0.99 -1.01
CA GLU A 259 -26.58 -0.04 -0.04
C GLU A 259 -25.35 0.62 -0.70
N GLU A 260 -25.34 1.95 -0.78
CA GLU A 260 -24.22 2.71 -1.27
C GLU A 260 -23.80 3.73 -0.21
N THR A 261 -22.52 3.73 0.15
CA THR A 261 -21.96 4.62 1.14
C THR A 261 -20.70 5.28 0.59
N SER A 262 -20.69 6.61 0.66
CA SER A 262 -19.49 7.42 0.34
C SER A 262 -18.77 7.75 1.63
N TYR A 263 -17.44 7.61 1.61
CA TYR A 263 -16.57 7.92 2.74
C TYR A 263 -15.80 9.20 2.48
N GLU A 264 -15.58 9.99 3.53
CA GLU A 264 -14.78 11.19 3.43
C GLU A 264 -13.36 10.90 2.94
N GLN A 265 -12.73 11.91 2.34
CA GLN A 265 -11.35 11.86 1.91
C GLN A 265 -10.40 11.88 3.14
N GLY A 266 -10.35 10.78 3.90
CA GLY A 266 -9.42 10.60 5.01
C GLY A 266 -7.95 10.65 4.57
N ASP A 267 -7.06 10.69 5.54
CA ASP A 267 -5.62 10.72 5.32
C ASP A 267 -5.03 9.32 5.54
N ALA A 268 -5.13 8.47 4.53
CA ALA A 268 -4.66 7.09 4.59
C ALA A 268 -3.18 6.97 4.98
N LEU A 269 -2.33 7.94 4.58
CA LEU A 269 -0.91 7.94 4.97
C LEU A 269 -0.74 8.25 6.46
N LYS A 270 -1.57 9.13 7.00
CA LYS A 270 -1.58 9.40 8.45
C LYS A 270 -2.02 8.18 9.23
N ASP A 271 -3.06 7.51 8.74
CA ASP A 271 -3.60 6.30 9.38
C ASP A 271 -2.61 5.14 9.32
N GLU A 272 -1.91 4.96 8.20
CA GLU A 272 -0.84 3.97 8.04
C GLU A 272 0.31 4.21 9.01
N ILE A 273 0.80 5.46 9.10
CA ILE A 273 1.90 5.83 10.00
C ILE A 273 1.45 5.73 11.47
N ALA A 274 0.21 6.10 11.77
CA ALA A 274 -0.35 5.94 13.12
C ALA A 274 -0.42 4.47 13.54
N ALA A 275 -0.87 3.57 12.66
CA ALA A 275 -0.89 2.13 12.89
C ALA A 275 0.52 1.55 13.07
N PHE A 276 1.49 2.03 12.28
CA PHE A 276 2.89 1.65 12.45
C PHE A 276 3.42 2.06 13.82
N LEU A 277 3.19 3.30 14.26
CA LEU A 277 3.63 3.77 15.57
C LEU A 277 2.92 3.05 16.72
N GLU A 278 1.66 2.67 16.55
CA GLU A 278 0.94 1.86 17.53
C GLU A 278 1.58 0.47 17.66
N ALA A 279 1.89 -0.18 16.55
CA ALA A 279 2.61 -1.46 16.55
C ALA A 279 3.99 -1.34 17.20
N VAL A 280 4.73 -0.24 16.96
CA VAL A 280 6.02 0.02 17.61
C VAL A 280 5.89 0.21 19.12
N ALA A 281 4.80 0.79 19.59
CA ALA A 281 4.55 1.05 21.00
C ALA A 281 4.09 -0.20 21.78
N THR A 282 3.39 -1.11 21.12
CA THR A 282 2.77 -2.29 21.74
C THR A 282 3.58 -3.58 21.58
N GLY A 283 4.49 -3.65 20.62
CA GLY A 283 5.37 -4.80 20.33
C GLY A 283 4.79 -5.70 19.25
#